data_998a13769e8f6a9bf0632b506f1f53a8
#
_entry.id   998a13769e8f6a9bf0632b506f1f53a8
#
_cell.length_a   1.000
_cell.length_b   1.000
_cell.length_c   1.000
_cell.angle_alpha   90.00
_cell.angle_beta   90.00
_cell.angle_gamma   90.00
#
_symmetry.space_group_name_H-M   'P 1'
#
loop_
_entity.id
_entity.type
_entity.pdbx_description
1 polymer ?
#
loop_
_entity_poly.entity_id
_entity_poly.type
_entity_poly.pdbx_seq_one_letter_code
_entity_poly.pdbx_strand_id
1 'polypeptide(L)'
;MVTAWRMNEWESIRYIFSHKFKGAMLEFIATMFATIIFDLTVAILIGVLIGLVFLVSRLSFIEINYESVDMNRMHVTDPVLCERYSNAMVVYITGPMIFANTQAVADIAGKVEGSDTVLFSMRGVSNIDISCAQTLRELVEGLRKKGVDVAICGMTTHAMKMMDRSDLHKIIGDENFYWSVERVLLTNRPRP
;
A
#
# COMPACT_ATOMS: atom_id res chain seq x y z
N MET A 1 -37.08 -31.14 12.39
CA MET A 1 -36.85 -30.67 11.00
C MET A 1 -37.42 -29.29 10.71
N VAL A 2 -38.63 -28.93 11.15
CA VAL A 2 -39.23 -27.61 10.90
C VAL A 2 -38.43 -26.44 11.52
N THR A 3 -37.82 -26.65 12.69
CA THR A 3 -37.05 -25.62 13.41
C THR A 3 -35.77 -25.25 12.66
N ALA A 4 -35.06 -26.26 12.11
CA ALA A 4 -33.83 -26.03 11.33
C ALA A 4 -34.10 -25.27 10.02
N TRP A 5 -35.28 -25.51 9.42
CA TRP A 5 -35.71 -24.79 8.22
C TRP A 5 -35.99 -23.30 8.49
N ARG A 6 -36.56 -22.97 9.65
CA ARG A 6 -36.88 -21.60 10.09
C ARG A 6 -35.66 -20.82 10.57
N MET A 7 -34.60 -21.49 11.04
CA MET A 7 -33.38 -20.86 11.49
C MET A 7 -32.41 -20.59 10.34
N ASN A 8 -32.66 -21.08 9.13
CA ASN A 8 -31.81 -20.89 7.99
C ASN A 8 -32.14 -19.54 7.33
N GLU A 9 -31.18 -18.62 7.31
CA GLU A 9 -31.27 -17.31 6.64
C GLU A 9 -31.16 -17.47 5.13
N TRP A 10 -32.18 -17.99 4.49
CA TRP A 10 -32.24 -18.21 3.05
C TRP A 10 -31.94 -16.95 2.23
N GLU A 11 -32.29 -15.78 2.75
CA GLU A 11 -32.05 -14.51 2.10
C GLU A 11 -30.53 -14.19 2.03
N SER A 12 -29.79 -14.40 3.11
CA SER A 12 -28.36 -14.19 3.17
C SER A 12 -27.61 -15.14 2.24
N ILE A 13 -28.02 -16.42 2.24
CA ILE A 13 -27.42 -17.41 1.32
C ILE A 13 -27.70 -17.02 -0.14
N ARG A 14 -28.93 -16.68 -0.46
CA ARG A 14 -29.32 -16.26 -1.81
C ARG A 14 -28.58 -15.00 -2.25
N TYR A 15 -28.37 -14.06 -1.34
CA TYR A 15 -27.62 -12.83 -1.59
C TYR A 15 -26.16 -13.12 -1.95
N ILE A 16 -25.46 -13.97 -1.17
CA ILE A 16 -24.07 -14.37 -1.41
C ILE A 16 -23.92 -15.05 -2.78
N PHE A 17 -24.84 -15.97 -3.12
CA PHE A 17 -24.78 -16.71 -4.37
C PHE A 17 -25.18 -15.84 -5.58
N SER A 18 -26.16 -14.95 -5.46
CA SER A 18 -26.60 -14.08 -6.56
C SER A 18 -25.54 -13.02 -6.92
N HIS A 19 -24.81 -12.52 -5.94
CA HIS A 19 -23.76 -11.50 -6.15
C HIS A 19 -22.36 -12.07 -6.38
N LYS A 20 -22.23 -13.41 -6.50
CA LYS A 20 -20.98 -14.12 -6.85
C LYS A 20 -19.79 -13.75 -5.94
N PHE A 21 -20.02 -13.58 -4.66
CA PHE A 21 -18.93 -13.39 -3.68
C PHE A 21 -18.13 -14.68 -3.54
N LYS A 22 -17.12 -14.87 -4.42
CA LYS A 22 -16.35 -16.12 -4.55
C LYS A 22 -15.72 -16.58 -3.24
N GLY A 23 -15.20 -15.66 -2.43
CA GLY A 23 -14.60 -15.96 -1.12
C GLY A 23 -15.63 -16.52 -0.14
N ALA A 24 -16.77 -15.82 0.05
CA ALA A 24 -17.82 -16.24 0.95
C ALA A 24 -18.51 -17.54 0.48
N MET A 25 -18.63 -17.75 -0.83
CA MET A 25 -19.13 -19.00 -1.39
C MET A 25 -18.21 -20.19 -1.06
N LEU A 26 -16.89 -20.00 -1.23
CA LEU A 26 -15.91 -21.04 -0.94
C LEU A 26 -15.90 -21.40 0.54
N GLU A 27 -15.93 -20.39 1.42
CA GLU A 27 -16.00 -20.57 2.86
C GLU A 27 -17.27 -21.33 3.27
N PHE A 28 -18.43 -20.93 2.75
CA PHE A 28 -19.71 -21.61 3.03
C PHE A 28 -19.71 -23.06 2.58
N ILE A 29 -19.26 -23.33 1.35
CA ILE A 29 -19.19 -24.68 0.80
C ILE A 29 -18.20 -25.55 1.58
N ALA A 30 -17.02 -25.04 1.89
CA ALA A 30 -16.00 -25.75 2.65
C ALA A 30 -16.50 -26.12 4.05
N THR A 31 -17.12 -25.16 4.75
CA THR A 31 -17.70 -25.40 6.09
C THR A 31 -18.83 -26.41 6.04
N MET A 32 -19.71 -26.35 5.02
CA MET A 32 -20.79 -27.31 4.84
C MET A 32 -20.26 -28.73 4.61
N PHE A 33 -19.28 -28.91 3.72
CA PHE A 33 -18.67 -30.23 3.51
C PHE A 33 -17.93 -30.72 4.75
N ALA A 34 -17.19 -29.83 5.44
CA ALA A 34 -16.50 -30.18 6.67
C ALA A 34 -17.48 -30.64 7.76
N THR A 35 -18.67 -30.03 7.87
CA THR A 35 -19.70 -30.43 8.84
C THR A 35 -20.30 -31.81 8.55
N ILE A 36 -20.33 -32.22 7.28
CA ILE A 36 -20.85 -33.54 6.87
C ILE A 36 -19.83 -34.65 7.11
N ILE A 37 -18.54 -34.36 6.91
CA ILE A 37 -17.45 -35.35 6.95
C ILE A 37 -16.84 -35.47 8.35
N PHE A 38 -16.71 -34.32 9.04
CA PHE A 38 -16.07 -34.23 10.36
C PHE A 38 -17.09 -33.83 11.43
N ASP A 39 -16.63 -33.84 12.67
CA ASP A 39 -17.42 -33.34 13.80
C ASP A 39 -17.59 -31.79 13.67
N LEU A 40 -18.68 -31.28 14.26
CA LEU A 40 -19.02 -29.84 14.26
C LEU A 40 -17.85 -28.95 14.72
N THR A 41 -17.09 -29.40 15.72
CA THR A 41 -15.94 -28.66 16.25
C THR A 41 -14.83 -28.46 15.20
N VAL A 42 -14.55 -29.50 14.43
CA VAL A 42 -13.53 -29.44 13.36
C VAL A 42 -14.02 -28.55 12.21
N ALA A 43 -15.29 -28.63 11.86
CA ALA A 43 -15.89 -27.79 10.81
C ALA A 43 -15.80 -26.30 11.15
N ILE A 44 -16.07 -25.93 12.40
CA ILE A 44 -15.95 -24.52 12.87
C ILE A 44 -14.48 -24.07 12.76
N LEU A 45 -13.52 -24.90 13.19
CA LEU A 45 -12.10 -24.56 13.13
C LEU A 45 -11.63 -24.31 11.69
N ILE A 46 -12.03 -25.19 10.77
CA ILE A 46 -11.72 -25.04 9.34
C ILE A 46 -12.34 -23.74 8.77
N GLY A 47 -13.58 -23.46 9.08
CA GLY A 47 -14.26 -22.23 8.63
C GLY A 47 -13.56 -20.96 9.12
N VAL A 48 -13.18 -20.93 10.41
CA VAL A 48 -12.46 -19.80 11.00
C VAL A 48 -11.08 -19.63 10.35
N LEU A 49 -10.34 -20.72 10.10
CA LEU A 49 -9.03 -20.65 9.45
C LEU A 49 -9.14 -20.10 8.01
N ILE A 50 -10.09 -20.58 7.24
CA ILE A 50 -10.33 -20.11 5.87
C ILE A 50 -10.70 -18.62 5.89
N GLY A 51 -11.67 -18.23 6.73
CA GLY A 51 -12.08 -16.83 6.88
C GLY A 51 -10.93 -15.92 7.30
N LEU A 52 -10.06 -16.37 8.22
CA LEU A 52 -8.88 -15.63 8.64
C LEU A 52 -7.90 -15.40 7.48
N VAL A 53 -7.62 -16.45 6.68
CA VAL A 53 -6.73 -16.34 5.51
C VAL A 53 -7.28 -15.31 4.51
N PHE A 54 -8.57 -15.37 4.20
CA PHE A 54 -9.20 -14.38 3.31
C PHE A 54 -9.15 -12.96 3.88
N LEU A 55 -9.41 -12.80 5.18
CA LEU A 55 -9.35 -11.51 5.85
C LEU A 55 -7.94 -10.91 5.78
N VAL A 56 -6.92 -11.68 6.14
CA VAL A 56 -5.51 -11.25 6.11
C VAL A 56 -5.10 -10.89 4.69
N SER A 57 -5.41 -11.72 3.70
CA SER A 57 -5.09 -11.45 2.29
C SER A 57 -5.73 -10.15 1.80
N ARG A 58 -6.96 -9.87 2.20
CA ARG A 58 -7.66 -8.64 1.83
C ARG A 58 -7.09 -7.39 2.52
N LEU A 59 -6.71 -7.51 3.79
CA LEU A 59 -6.13 -6.40 4.56
C LEU A 59 -4.69 -6.09 4.17
N SER A 60 -3.98 -7.06 3.57
CA SER A 60 -2.57 -6.90 3.17
C SER A 60 -2.41 -6.29 1.77
N PHE A 61 -3.50 -5.91 1.10
CA PHE A 61 -3.40 -5.36 -0.25
C PHE A 61 -2.76 -3.97 -0.24
N ILE A 62 -1.70 -3.80 -1.04
CA ILE A 62 -1.03 -2.54 -1.31
C ILE A 62 -1.24 -2.16 -2.78
N GLU A 63 -1.49 -0.90 -3.03
CA GLU A 63 -1.60 -0.34 -4.37
C GLU A 63 -0.51 0.71 -4.56
N ILE A 64 0.27 0.58 -5.65
CA ILE A 64 1.34 1.50 -5.99
C ILE A 64 1.07 2.04 -7.40
N ASN A 65 0.78 3.32 -7.48
CA ASN A 65 0.53 4.02 -8.74
C ASN A 65 1.69 4.95 -9.06
N TYR A 66 2.04 5.03 -10.35
CA TYR A 66 3.14 5.83 -10.86
C TYR A 66 2.57 6.92 -11.77
N GLU A 67 2.95 8.15 -11.53
CA GLU A 67 2.52 9.29 -12.35
C GLU A 67 3.72 10.18 -12.66
N SER A 68 3.94 10.46 -13.95
CA SER A 68 4.92 11.47 -14.36
C SER A 68 4.37 12.86 -14.07
N VAL A 69 5.24 13.75 -13.58
CA VAL A 69 4.84 15.12 -13.27
C VAL A 69 4.65 15.90 -14.58
N ASP A 70 3.43 16.40 -14.79
CA ASP A 70 3.12 17.34 -15.88
C ASP A 70 2.93 18.75 -15.29
N MET A 71 3.99 19.54 -15.35
CA MET A 71 3.99 20.92 -14.82
C MET A 71 2.98 21.84 -15.54
N ASN A 72 2.61 21.53 -16.80
CA ASN A 72 1.62 22.29 -17.53
C ASN A 72 0.22 22.17 -16.91
N ARG A 73 -0.11 21.01 -16.36
CA ARG A 73 -1.39 20.78 -15.65
C ARG A 73 -1.47 21.56 -14.35
N MET A 74 -0.34 21.85 -13.73
CA MET A 74 -0.29 22.57 -12.46
C MET A 74 -0.27 24.09 -12.62
N HIS A 75 -0.33 24.59 -13.86
CA HIS A 75 -0.23 26.03 -14.16
C HIS A 75 1.00 26.71 -13.55
N VAL A 76 2.09 25.97 -13.35
CA VAL A 76 3.35 26.51 -12.85
C VAL A 76 4.06 27.21 -13.99
N THR A 77 4.25 28.52 -13.85
CA THR A 77 4.84 29.38 -14.89
C THR A 77 6.34 29.60 -14.68
N ASP A 78 6.90 29.12 -13.56
CA ASP A 78 8.32 29.25 -13.26
C ASP A 78 9.16 28.30 -14.11
N PRO A 79 9.98 28.82 -15.06
CA PRO A 79 10.77 27.98 -15.96
C PRO A 79 11.80 27.12 -15.21
N VAL A 80 12.32 27.60 -14.07
CA VAL A 80 13.31 26.86 -13.25
C VAL A 80 12.68 25.61 -12.64
N LEU A 81 11.45 25.72 -12.14
CA LEU A 81 10.72 24.56 -11.58
C LEU A 81 10.30 23.59 -12.69
N CYS A 82 9.87 24.10 -13.85
CA CYS A 82 9.49 23.27 -15.00
C CYS A 82 10.67 22.45 -15.52
N GLU A 83 11.85 23.04 -15.64
CA GLU A 83 13.06 22.31 -16.06
C GLU A 83 13.48 21.29 -15.01
N ARG A 84 13.42 21.66 -13.73
CA ARG A 84 13.83 20.82 -12.61
C ARG A 84 13.03 19.55 -12.49
N TYR A 85 11.71 19.64 -12.63
CA TYR A 85 10.78 18.53 -12.46
C TYR A 85 10.29 17.92 -13.79
N SER A 86 10.96 18.26 -14.91
CA SER A 86 10.61 17.74 -16.24
C SER A 86 10.65 16.23 -16.34
N ASN A 87 11.55 15.58 -15.58
CA ASN A 87 11.71 14.13 -15.50
C ASN A 87 11.48 13.64 -14.05
N ALA A 88 10.43 14.15 -13.41
CA ALA A 88 10.05 13.74 -12.07
C ALA A 88 8.91 12.74 -12.10
N MET A 89 8.99 11.73 -11.22
CA MET A 89 7.96 10.71 -11.03
C MET A 89 7.40 10.75 -9.62
N VAL A 90 6.08 10.73 -9.52
CA VAL A 90 5.36 10.57 -8.25
C VAL A 90 4.95 9.12 -8.09
N VAL A 91 5.30 8.54 -6.96
CA VAL A 91 4.92 7.18 -6.56
C VAL A 91 3.89 7.28 -5.46
N TYR A 92 2.64 7.02 -5.78
CA TYR A 92 1.54 7.01 -4.81
C TYR A 92 1.43 5.62 -4.19
N ILE A 93 1.64 5.55 -2.87
CA ILE A 93 1.53 4.30 -2.12
C ILE A 93 0.27 4.35 -1.27
N THR A 94 -0.62 3.37 -1.46
CA THR A 94 -1.88 3.25 -0.74
C THR A 94 -2.01 1.85 -0.14
N GLY A 95 -2.40 1.79 1.13
CA GLY A 95 -2.53 0.55 1.87
C GLY A 95 -1.43 0.35 2.92
N PRO A 96 -1.37 -0.83 3.54
CA PRO A 96 -0.39 -1.14 4.58
C PRO A 96 0.97 -1.50 3.97
N MET A 97 2.02 -0.88 4.45
CA MET A 97 3.41 -1.23 4.15
C MET A 97 3.91 -2.24 5.18
N ILE A 98 3.64 -3.51 4.96
CA ILE A 98 3.97 -4.62 5.85
C ILE A 98 4.88 -5.64 5.16
N PHE A 99 5.45 -6.56 5.92
CA PHE A 99 6.36 -7.60 5.42
C PHE A 99 5.86 -8.29 4.13
N ALA A 100 4.56 -8.57 4.04
CA ALA A 100 3.96 -9.19 2.85
C ALA A 100 4.13 -8.35 1.57
N ASN A 101 4.40 -7.06 1.69
CA ASN A 101 4.47 -6.10 0.60
C ASN A 101 5.90 -5.58 0.31
N THR A 102 6.92 -6.13 0.98
CA THR A 102 8.32 -5.69 0.81
C THR A 102 8.79 -5.82 -0.63
N GLN A 103 8.42 -6.90 -1.32
CA GLN A 103 8.78 -7.09 -2.72
C GLN A 103 8.18 -6.00 -3.62
N ALA A 104 6.90 -5.66 -3.42
CA ALA A 104 6.25 -4.60 -4.19
C ALA A 104 6.95 -3.24 -4.00
N VAL A 105 7.42 -2.95 -2.79
CA VAL A 105 8.20 -1.74 -2.49
C VAL A 105 9.60 -1.79 -3.14
N ALA A 106 10.27 -2.94 -3.12
CA ALA A 106 11.57 -3.12 -3.76
C ALA A 106 11.48 -2.95 -5.30
N ASP A 107 10.41 -3.45 -5.92
CA ASP A 107 10.17 -3.37 -7.35
C ASP A 107 9.97 -1.93 -7.88
N ILE A 108 9.73 -0.96 -6.98
CA ILE A 108 9.64 0.46 -7.34
C ILE A 108 10.94 0.92 -8.02
N ALA A 109 12.10 0.44 -7.58
CA ALA A 109 13.40 0.82 -8.14
C ALA A 109 13.47 0.66 -9.66
N GLY A 110 12.94 -0.45 -10.19
CA GLY A 110 12.89 -0.71 -11.62
C GLY A 110 11.85 0.13 -12.38
N LYS A 111 10.78 0.56 -11.68
CA LYS A 111 9.72 1.36 -12.30
C LYS A 111 10.05 2.85 -12.42
N VAL A 112 10.91 3.35 -11.55
CA VAL A 112 11.35 4.75 -11.53
C VAL A 112 12.73 4.95 -12.20
N GLU A 113 13.24 3.92 -12.84
CA GLU A 113 14.52 3.98 -13.55
C GLU A 113 14.50 5.05 -14.65
N GLY A 114 15.53 5.87 -14.69
CA GLY A 114 15.63 7.00 -15.64
C GLY A 114 15.00 8.30 -15.16
N SER A 115 14.33 8.33 -14.00
CA SER A 115 13.84 9.57 -13.42
C SER A 115 14.91 10.31 -12.65
N ASP A 116 14.96 11.64 -12.76
CA ASP A 116 15.91 12.50 -12.03
C ASP A 116 15.43 12.83 -10.62
N THR A 117 14.11 12.82 -10.44
CA THR A 117 13.46 13.09 -9.15
C THR A 117 12.32 12.09 -8.91
N VAL A 118 12.28 11.52 -7.71
CA VAL A 118 11.22 10.60 -7.27
C VAL A 118 10.56 11.13 -6.01
N LEU A 119 9.25 11.32 -6.08
CA LEU A 119 8.42 11.83 -4.99
C LEU A 119 7.53 10.70 -4.46
N PHE A 120 7.78 10.24 -3.24
CA PHE A 120 6.94 9.24 -2.60
C PHE A 120 5.76 9.90 -1.89
N SER A 121 4.54 9.65 -2.34
CA SER A 121 3.32 10.09 -1.65
C SER A 121 2.83 8.98 -0.73
N MET A 122 2.96 9.20 0.58
CA MET A 122 2.63 8.25 1.65
C MET A 122 1.26 8.53 2.29
N ARG A 123 0.47 9.41 1.69
CA ARG A 123 -0.83 9.83 2.26
C ARG A 123 -1.81 8.68 2.43
N GLY A 124 -1.76 7.70 1.53
CA GLY A 124 -2.60 6.50 1.56
C GLY A 124 -2.05 5.38 2.44
N VAL A 125 -0.87 5.55 3.06
CA VAL A 125 -0.24 4.52 3.89
C VAL A 125 -0.86 4.53 5.28
N SER A 126 -1.55 3.43 5.61
CA SER A 126 -2.23 3.27 6.88
C SER A 126 -1.30 2.86 8.02
N ASN A 127 -0.32 2.01 7.71
CA ASN A 127 0.65 1.49 8.67
C ASN A 127 1.95 1.11 7.97
N ILE A 128 3.08 1.17 8.68
CA ILE A 128 4.39 0.73 8.20
C ILE A 128 5.02 -0.16 9.26
N ASP A 129 5.46 -1.36 8.89
CA ASP A 129 6.25 -2.22 9.75
C ASP A 129 7.75 -2.04 9.52
N ILE A 130 8.55 -2.68 10.38
CA ILE A 130 10.01 -2.54 10.37
C ILE A 130 10.65 -3.09 9.09
N SER A 131 10.10 -4.19 8.55
CA SER A 131 10.64 -4.84 7.34
C SER A 131 10.44 -3.97 6.12
N CYS A 132 9.25 -3.41 5.98
CA CYS A 132 8.92 -2.51 4.87
C CYS A 132 9.66 -1.17 4.99
N ALA A 133 9.87 -0.67 6.21
CA ALA A 133 10.67 0.52 6.46
C ALA A 133 12.15 0.31 6.07
N GLN A 134 12.72 -0.87 6.34
CA GLN A 134 14.06 -1.24 5.91
C GLN A 134 14.15 -1.32 4.38
N THR A 135 13.18 -1.97 3.73
CA THR A 135 13.15 -2.06 2.26
C THR A 135 13.03 -0.68 1.61
N LEU A 136 12.19 0.20 2.18
CA LEU A 136 12.09 1.58 1.69
C LEU A 136 13.39 2.35 1.89
N ARG A 137 14.10 2.13 3.01
CA ARG A 137 15.42 2.71 3.26
C ARG A 137 16.42 2.28 2.19
N GLU A 138 16.53 0.98 1.93
CA GLU A 138 17.43 0.43 0.91
C GLU A 138 17.09 0.98 -0.49
N LEU A 139 15.81 1.10 -0.82
CA LEU A 139 15.34 1.71 -2.05
C LEU A 139 15.82 3.16 -2.18
N VAL A 140 15.59 3.97 -1.15
CA VAL A 140 15.99 5.39 -1.15
C VAL A 140 17.52 5.55 -1.23
N GLU A 141 18.28 4.76 -0.48
CA GLU A 141 19.73 4.75 -0.55
C GLU A 141 20.22 4.37 -1.96
N GLY A 142 19.60 3.38 -2.58
CA GLY A 142 19.90 2.93 -3.94
C GLY A 142 19.63 4.02 -4.98
N LEU A 143 18.50 4.71 -4.87
CA LEU A 143 18.15 5.83 -5.76
C LEU A 143 19.11 7.00 -5.60
N ARG A 144 19.45 7.38 -4.37
CA ARG A 144 20.40 8.47 -4.11
C ARG A 144 21.82 8.17 -4.59
N LYS A 145 22.29 6.93 -4.46
CA LYS A 145 23.58 6.49 -5.04
C LYS A 145 23.61 6.62 -6.56
N LYS A 146 22.48 6.55 -7.22
CA LYS A 146 22.32 6.80 -8.68
C LYS A 146 22.16 8.29 -9.02
N GLY A 147 22.20 9.19 -8.03
CA GLY A 147 22.01 10.63 -8.23
C GLY A 147 20.58 11.09 -8.37
N VAL A 148 19.61 10.23 -8.03
CA VAL A 148 18.18 10.57 -8.06
C VAL A 148 17.82 11.37 -6.82
N ASP A 149 17.16 12.52 -7.01
CA ASP A 149 16.63 13.33 -5.93
C ASP A 149 15.35 12.69 -5.37
N VAL A 150 15.28 12.49 -4.05
CA VAL A 150 14.17 11.79 -3.39
C VAL A 150 13.52 12.68 -2.34
N ALA A 151 12.19 12.78 -2.39
CA ALA A 151 11.40 13.39 -1.32
C ALA A 151 10.22 12.51 -0.91
N ILE A 152 9.81 12.63 0.35
CA ILE A 152 8.65 11.93 0.90
C ILE A 152 7.57 12.94 1.30
N CYS A 153 6.33 12.64 0.96
CA CYS A 153 5.20 13.52 1.16
C CYS A 153 4.04 12.83 1.88
N GLY A 154 3.31 13.60 2.68
CA GLY A 154 2.02 13.19 3.20
C GLY A 154 2.06 12.08 4.25
N MET A 155 3.13 11.97 5.01
CA MET A 155 3.25 10.94 6.05
C MET A 155 2.32 11.19 7.23
N THR A 156 1.73 10.11 7.74
CA THR A 156 1.00 10.13 9.00
C THR A 156 1.97 10.19 10.18
N THR A 157 1.50 10.68 11.34
CA THR A 157 2.32 10.73 12.58
C THR A 157 2.86 9.35 12.98
N HIS A 158 2.10 8.27 12.70
CA HIS A 158 2.52 6.91 12.98
C HIS A 158 3.65 6.47 12.06
N ALA A 159 3.52 6.74 10.77
CA ALA A 159 4.55 6.44 9.77
C ALA A 159 5.85 7.21 10.07
N MET A 160 5.75 8.49 10.46
CA MET A 160 6.87 9.32 10.85
C MET A 160 7.69 8.68 11.98
N LYS A 161 7.04 8.23 13.06
CA LYS A 161 7.73 7.55 14.17
C LYS A 161 8.47 6.27 13.75
N MET A 162 7.95 5.55 12.75
CA MET A 162 8.62 4.36 12.23
C MET A 162 9.82 4.72 11.37
N MET A 163 9.74 5.81 10.59
CA MET A 163 10.86 6.35 9.82
C MET A 163 12.00 6.82 10.72
N ASP A 164 11.69 7.46 11.86
CA ASP A 164 12.69 7.85 12.86
C ASP A 164 13.45 6.62 13.40
N ARG A 165 12.72 5.54 13.69
CA ARG A 165 13.32 4.29 14.19
C ARG A 165 14.17 3.55 13.14
N SER A 166 13.90 3.74 11.86
CA SER A 166 14.65 3.13 10.77
C SER A 166 15.81 3.98 10.27
N ASP A 167 16.12 5.10 10.92
CA ASP A 167 17.13 6.10 10.53
C ASP A 167 16.89 6.69 9.11
N LEU A 168 15.72 6.49 8.55
CA LEU A 168 15.39 6.99 7.20
C LEU A 168 15.39 8.52 7.15
N HIS A 169 15.01 9.17 8.24
CA HIS A 169 15.11 10.62 8.40
C HIS A 169 16.54 11.14 8.19
N LYS A 170 17.55 10.44 8.72
CA LYS A 170 18.95 10.83 8.56
C LYS A 170 19.45 10.71 7.14
N ILE A 171 18.90 9.73 6.39
CA ILE A 171 19.29 9.46 5.00
C ILE A 171 18.65 10.46 4.05
N ILE A 172 17.38 10.76 4.27
CA ILE A 172 16.60 11.65 3.38
C ILE A 172 16.91 13.13 3.67
N GLY A 173 17.15 13.46 4.95
CA GLY A 173 17.24 14.84 5.45
C GLY A 173 15.87 15.43 5.73
N ASP A 174 15.74 16.16 6.83
CA ASP A 174 14.47 16.72 7.29
C ASP A 174 13.84 17.68 6.26
N GLU A 175 14.67 18.33 5.45
CA GLU A 175 14.27 19.24 4.38
C GLU A 175 13.54 18.56 3.21
N ASN A 176 13.58 17.24 3.12
CA ASN A 176 12.97 16.45 2.05
C ASN A 176 11.66 15.76 2.46
N PHE A 177 11.13 16.11 3.65
CA PHE A 177 9.81 15.70 4.12
C PHE A 177 8.80 16.82 3.94
N TYR A 178 7.73 16.56 3.21
CA TYR A 178 6.72 17.55 2.86
C TYR A 178 5.31 17.08 3.22
N TRP A 179 4.43 18.03 3.43
CA TRP A 179 3.02 17.75 3.67
C TRP A 179 2.28 17.21 2.43
N SER A 180 2.65 17.68 1.23
CA SER A 180 2.03 17.26 -0.03
C SER A 180 3.03 17.31 -1.19
N VAL A 181 2.74 16.53 -2.24
CA VAL A 181 3.51 16.52 -3.49
C VAL A 181 3.55 17.91 -4.12
N GLU A 182 2.41 18.59 -4.14
CA GLU A 182 2.26 19.94 -4.67
C GLU A 182 3.25 20.93 -4.02
N ARG A 183 3.43 20.82 -2.71
CA ARG A 183 4.35 21.68 -1.97
C ARG A 183 5.82 21.43 -2.34
N VAL A 184 6.18 20.19 -2.66
CA VAL A 184 7.52 19.86 -3.18
C VAL A 184 7.74 20.56 -4.53
N LEU A 185 6.79 20.39 -5.45
CA LEU A 185 6.88 20.90 -6.82
C LEU A 185 6.92 22.43 -6.89
N LEU A 186 6.35 23.11 -5.89
CA LEU A 186 6.38 24.56 -5.75
C LEU A 186 7.61 25.09 -4.97
N THR A 187 8.43 24.20 -4.40
CA THR A 187 9.59 24.60 -3.60
C THR A 187 10.87 24.43 -4.40
N ASN A 188 11.60 25.53 -4.56
CA ASN A 188 12.93 25.51 -5.16
C ASN A 188 13.97 25.05 -4.11
N ARG A 189 14.17 23.72 -4.00
CA ARG A 189 15.14 23.13 -3.08
C ARG A 189 16.46 22.81 -3.79
N PRO A 190 17.63 22.87 -3.12
CA PRO A 190 18.88 22.43 -3.71
C PRO A 190 18.82 20.93 -4.05
N ARG A 191 19.48 20.52 -5.14
CA ARG A 191 19.73 19.08 -5.39
C ARG A 191 20.79 18.59 -4.39
N PRO A 192 20.71 17.33 -3.94
CA PRO A 192 21.67 16.74 -3.03
C PRO A 192 23.06 16.62 -3.66
#